data_b4e9658b9d7a916d91e7a87ca025dec3
#
_entry.id   b4e9658b9d7a916d91e7a87ca025dec3
#
_cell.length_a   1.000
_cell.length_b   1.000
_cell.length_c   1.000
_cell.angle_alpha   90.00
_cell.angle_beta   90.00
_cell.angle_gamma   90.00
#
_symmetry.space_group_name_H-M   'P 1'
#
loop_
_entity.id
_entity.type
_entity.pdbx_description
1 polymer ?
#
loop_
_entity_poly.entity_id
_entity_poly.type
_entity_poly.pdbx_seq_one_letter_code
_entity_poly.pdbx_strand_id
1 'polypeptide(L)'
;MKEERTNFGSKLGVILATAGSAVGLGNVWRFPYMTGQNGGAAFILIYIGCVLLLGIPCMVSEFIIGRHGASNTARAYSKLSGGKPWKLVGYLGVLTGFLITGYYAVVAGWCLQYILASVTGSLKGDPQYIQRYFVEFSQSPVSPVLWTVAIIALTHMVIIHGVRGGIEKASKMLMPTLFVLLLVVVAASCLLPGAGKGVKYLFHPDFSVLNKDVLLNALGQSFYSLSIGMGCICTYASYFSRQTNLVRSAVQISVIDSLIAVLAGLMIFPAAFAVGVSPDSGPSLIFITLPNVFQAAFGGMPVVGWLVSLMFYALLTLAAITSLISLHEVSTAFFFEELKISRKAGALIVTVSCSVIGALCSLSLGAVPGLSICGKDLFDVFDFVTGQIMLPVGGFLTCLFIGWYVPKSIVRDEFTNWGTVSRSLFGIFLFLVRFVCPVCILLIFLHQMGAV
;
A
#
# COMPACT_ATOMS: atom_id res chain seq x y z
N MET A 1 21.42 27.57 6.29
CA MET A 1 21.79 26.38 7.10
C MET A 1 21.32 25.17 6.35
N LYS A 2 22.20 24.19 6.05
CA LYS A 2 21.77 22.89 5.53
C LYS A 2 21.05 22.19 6.68
N GLU A 3 19.74 22.01 6.58
CA GLU A 3 19.03 21.09 7.49
C GLU A 3 19.68 19.71 7.32
N GLU A 4 20.31 19.20 8.37
CA GLU A 4 20.90 17.87 8.37
C GLU A 4 19.79 16.83 8.21
N ARG A 5 20.02 15.85 7.35
CA ARG A 5 19.09 14.76 7.12
C ARG A 5 19.01 13.89 8.37
N THR A 6 17.86 13.90 9.02
CA THR A 6 17.63 13.14 10.27
C THR A 6 17.30 11.69 9.94
N ASN A 7 18.02 10.75 10.56
CA ASN A 7 17.72 9.31 10.51
C ASN A 7 16.59 8.96 11.48
N PHE A 8 15.98 7.79 11.28
CA PHE A 8 15.06 7.21 12.28
C PHE A 8 15.76 7.07 13.64
N GLY A 9 15.03 7.33 14.71
CA GLY A 9 15.57 7.32 16.07
C GLY A 9 15.68 5.92 16.67
N SER A 10 14.97 4.92 16.15
CA SER A 10 14.93 3.57 16.71
C SER A 10 14.70 2.50 15.67
N LYS A 11 15.15 1.26 15.95
CA LYS A 11 14.90 0.08 15.11
C LYS A 11 13.39 -0.20 14.96
N LEU A 12 12.63 -0.04 16.05
CA LEU A 12 11.18 -0.19 16.00
C LEU A 12 10.53 0.87 15.10
N GLY A 13 11.01 2.12 15.15
CA GLY A 13 10.55 3.18 14.28
C GLY A 13 10.78 2.89 12.80
N VAL A 14 11.95 2.35 12.44
CA VAL A 14 12.25 1.87 11.08
C VAL A 14 11.23 0.85 10.62
N ILE A 15 11.01 -0.20 11.43
CA ILE A 15 10.10 -1.31 11.06
C ILE A 15 8.66 -0.82 10.95
N LEU A 16 8.15 -0.09 11.94
CA LEU A 16 6.77 0.37 11.96
C LEU A 16 6.48 1.41 10.87
N ALA A 17 7.42 2.33 10.60
CA ALA A 17 7.24 3.30 9.51
C ALA A 17 7.25 2.60 8.14
N THR A 18 8.18 1.68 7.91
CA THR A 18 8.28 0.99 6.61
C THR A 18 7.16 -0.04 6.44
N ALA A 19 6.78 -0.76 7.51
CA ALA A 19 5.60 -1.62 7.48
C ALA A 19 4.32 -0.81 7.25
N GLY A 20 4.17 0.37 7.87
CA GLY A 20 3.05 1.27 7.62
C GLY A 20 2.99 1.83 6.20
N SER A 21 4.12 1.86 5.49
CA SER A 21 4.14 2.15 4.05
C SER A 21 3.58 0.99 3.21
N ALA A 22 3.87 -0.24 3.60
CA ALA A 22 3.36 -1.44 2.92
C ALA A 22 1.90 -1.73 3.29
N VAL A 23 1.58 -1.65 4.59
CA VAL A 23 0.22 -1.90 5.10
C VAL A 23 -0.70 -0.73 4.77
N GLY A 24 -1.59 -0.94 3.82
CA GLY A 24 -2.53 0.07 3.34
C GLY A 24 -3.91 -0.54 3.00
N LEU A 25 -4.66 0.20 2.22
CA LEU A 25 -5.94 -0.29 1.67
C LEU A 25 -5.76 -1.56 0.83
N GLY A 26 -4.57 -1.76 0.25
CA GLY A 26 -4.22 -2.97 -0.49
C GLY A 26 -4.37 -4.26 0.32
N ASN A 27 -3.99 -4.25 1.61
CA ASN A 27 -4.10 -5.41 2.49
C ASN A 27 -5.53 -5.63 2.97
N VAL A 28 -6.27 -4.55 3.24
CA VAL A 28 -7.61 -4.64 3.84
C VAL A 28 -8.70 -4.76 2.79
N TRP A 29 -8.44 -4.29 1.58
CA TRP A 29 -9.39 -4.30 0.49
C TRP A 29 -8.99 -5.27 -0.64
N ARG A 30 -7.86 -4.97 -1.34
CA ARG A 30 -7.47 -5.70 -2.55
C ARG A 30 -7.12 -7.15 -2.26
N PHE A 31 -6.40 -7.42 -1.18
CA PHE A 31 -6.00 -8.78 -0.84
C PHE A 31 -7.19 -9.70 -0.54
N PRO A 32 -8.18 -9.33 0.32
CA PRO A 32 -9.38 -10.16 0.49
C PRO A 32 -10.15 -10.37 -0.82
N TYR A 33 -10.33 -9.31 -1.61
CA TYR A 33 -10.97 -9.41 -2.92
C TYR A 33 -10.25 -10.42 -3.84
N MET A 34 -8.94 -10.28 -4.00
CA MET A 34 -8.11 -11.20 -4.79
C MET A 34 -8.16 -12.63 -4.25
N THR A 35 -8.15 -12.78 -2.92
CA THR A 35 -8.27 -14.09 -2.25
C THR A 35 -9.63 -14.73 -2.54
N GLY A 36 -10.70 -13.95 -2.50
CA GLY A 36 -12.06 -14.40 -2.82
C GLY A 36 -12.20 -14.91 -4.24
N GLN A 37 -11.62 -14.20 -5.21
CA GLN A 37 -11.68 -14.58 -6.63
C GLN A 37 -10.76 -15.74 -7.03
N ASN A 38 -9.69 -15.98 -6.28
CA ASN A 38 -8.63 -16.91 -6.66
C ASN A 38 -8.52 -18.16 -5.76
N GLY A 39 -9.60 -18.55 -5.07
CA GLY A 39 -9.67 -19.84 -4.37
C GLY A 39 -9.12 -19.86 -2.94
N GLY A 40 -9.18 -18.72 -2.23
CA GLY A 40 -8.98 -18.68 -0.78
C GLY A 40 -7.58 -19.10 -0.33
N ALA A 41 -7.49 -20.15 0.48
CA ALA A 41 -6.25 -20.62 1.08
C ALA A 41 -5.15 -20.98 0.08
N ALA A 42 -5.49 -21.53 -1.09
CA ALA A 42 -4.53 -21.88 -2.12
C ALA A 42 -3.83 -20.63 -2.67
N PHE A 43 -4.59 -19.56 -2.93
CA PHE A 43 -4.05 -18.26 -3.32
C PHE A 43 -3.12 -17.68 -2.26
N ILE A 44 -3.49 -17.75 -0.97
CA ILE A 44 -2.67 -17.23 0.14
C ILE A 44 -1.31 -17.93 0.18
N LEU A 45 -1.26 -19.25 0.02
CA LEU A 45 0.01 -20.01 0.01
C LEU A 45 0.91 -19.59 -1.15
N ILE A 46 0.34 -19.44 -2.35
CA ILE A 46 1.10 -18.96 -3.52
C ILE A 46 1.58 -17.51 -3.30
N TYR A 47 0.70 -16.64 -2.78
CA TYR A 47 1.06 -15.27 -2.46
C TYR A 47 2.24 -15.20 -1.49
N ILE A 48 2.26 -16.00 -0.42
CA ILE A 48 3.40 -16.06 0.51
C ILE A 48 4.66 -16.51 -0.23
N GLY A 49 4.56 -17.53 -1.09
CA GLY A 49 5.67 -17.95 -1.95
C GLY A 49 6.19 -16.82 -2.84
N CYS A 50 5.29 -16.04 -3.46
CA CYS A 50 5.64 -14.87 -4.28
C CYS A 50 6.28 -13.74 -3.46
N VAL A 51 5.82 -13.50 -2.23
CA VAL A 51 6.46 -12.54 -1.32
C VAL A 51 7.91 -12.93 -1.03
N LEU A 52 8.18 -14.22 -0.81
CA LEU A 52 9.54 -14.71 -0.54
C LEU A 52 10.44 -14.62 -1.79
N LEU A 53 9.92 -15.00 -2.97
CA LEU A 53 10.72 -15.10 -4.19
C LEU A 53 10.89 -13.78 -4.94
N LEU A 54 9.90 -12.91 -4.89
CA LEU A 54 9.87 -11.64 -5.61
C LEU A 54 9.89 -10.44 -4.64
N GLY A 55 8.98 -10.41 -3.68
CA GLY A 55 8.77 -9.25 -2.82
C GLY A 55 9.99 -8.88 -1.99
N ILE A 56 10.54 -9.83 -1.20
CA ILE A 56 11.71 -9.60 -0.34
C ILE A 56 12.94 -9.20 -1.15
N PRO A 57 13.34 -9.88 -2.25
CA PRO A 57 14.48 -9.46 -3.05
C PRO A 57 14.34 -8.07 -3.66
N CYS A 58 13.15 -7.72 -4.17
CA CYS A 58 12.89 -6.38 -4.70
C CYS A 58 12.98 -5.32 -3.61
N MET A 59 12.37 -5.55 -2.43
CA MET A 59 12.44 -4.65 -1.29
C MET A 59 13.89 -4.43 -0.81
N VAL A 60 14.68 -5.49 -0.69
CA VAL A 60 16.11 -5.39 -0.33
C VAL A 60 16.88 -4.60 -1.38
N SER A 61 16.55 -4.73 -2.66
CA SER A 61 17.16 -3.95 -3.75
C SER A 61 16.91 -2.46 -3.57
N GLU A 62 15.67 -2.05 -3.27
CA GLU A 62 15.35 -0.65 -2.98
C GLU A 62 16.01 -0.16 -1.67
N PHE A 63 16.10 -1.01 -0.65
CA PHE A 63 16.82 -0.67 0.59
C PHE A 63 18.30 -0.39 0.31
N ILE A 64 18.97 -1.20 -0.51
CA ILE A 64 20.37 -0.99 -0.90
C ILE A 64 20.52 0.37 -1.57
N ILE A 65 19.65 0.70 -2.55
CA ILE A 65 19.71 1.98 -3.26
C ILE A 65 19.50 3.15 -2.30
N GLY A 66 18.45 3.09 -1.48
CA GLY A 66 18.10 4.17 -0.56
C GLY A 66 19.17 4.41 0.49
N ARG A 67 19.63 3.35 1.19
CA ARG A 67 20.62 3.48 2.26
C ARG A 67 21.98 3.92 1.74
N HIS A 68 22.45 3.33 0.64
CA HIS A 68 23.73 3.71 0.03
C HIS A 68 23.67 5.13 -0.53
N GLY A 69 22.58 5.50 -1.20
CA GLY A 69 22.38 6.83 -1.77
C GLY A 69 22.24 7.93 -0.73
N ALA A 70 21.70 7.63 0.47
CA ALA A 70 21.42 8.57 1.56
C ALA A 70 20.85 9.91 1.06
N SER A 71 19.85 9.83 0.18
CA SER A 71 19.22 10.97 -0.51
C SER A 71 17.83 10.56 -1.01
N ASN A 72 17.03 11.51 -1.53
CA ASN A 72 15.78 11.18 -2.20
C ASN A 72 16.01 10.13 -3.30
N THR A 73 14.96 9.42 -3.67
CA THR A 73 15.05 8.29 -4.62
C THR A 73 15.73 8.68 -5.93
N ALA A 74 15.39 9.81 -6.55
CA ALA A 74 16.00 10.22 -7.82
C ALA A 74 17.51 10.46 -7.70
N ARG A 75 17.93 11.14 -6.65
CA ARG A 75 19.34 11.40 -6.36
C ARG A 75 20.10 10.15 -5.95
N ALA A 76 19.47 9.20 -5.26
CA ALA A 76 20.08 7.92 -4.88
C ALA A 76 20.49 7.11 -6.13
N TYR A 77 19.59 6.99 -7.11
CA TYR A 77 19.92 6.38 -8.41
C TYR A 77 21.01 7.15 -9.16
N SER A 78 20.95 8.48 -9.17
CA SER A 78 21.95 9.32 -9.82
C SER A 78 23.35 9.11 -9.23
N LYS A 79 23.48 9.07 -7.90
CA LYS A 79 24.75 8.82 -7.20
C LYS A 79 25.33 7.45 -7.54
N LEU A 80 24.52 6.39 -7.45
CA LEU A 80 24.95 5.03 -7.73
C LEU A 80 25.29 4.79 -9.20
N SER A 81 24.70 5.58 -10.12
CA SER A 81 24.95 5.48 -11.55
C SER A 81 26.03 6.42 -12.07
N GLY A 82 26.58 7.30 -11.24
CA GLY A 82 27.51 8.34 -11.68
C GLY A 82 26.85 9.34 -12.65
N GLY A 83 25.57 9.65 -12.46
CA GLY A 83 24.80 10.61 -13.26
C GLY A 83 24.27 10.07 -14.60
N LYS A 84 24.45 8.76 -14.89
CA LYS A 84 23.98 8.12 -16.13
C LYS A 84 22.44 8.03 -16.20
N PRO A 85 21.84 7.60 -17.35
CA PRO A 85 20.39 7.57 -17.55
C PRO A 85 19.59 6.80 -16.51
N TRP A 86 20.19 5.93 -15.72
CA TRP A 86 19.54 5.24 -14.59
C TRP A 86 18.89 6.17 -13.57
N LYS A 87 19.29 7.44 -13.50
CA LYS A 87 18.58 8.46 -12.73
C LYS A 87 17.09 8.57 -13.08
N LEU A 88 16.73 8.25 -14.34
CA LEU A 88 15.33 8.28 -14.78
C LEU A 88 14.44 7.28 -14.04
N VAL A 89 15.01 6.14 -13.60
CA VAL A 89 14.29 5.16 -12.78
C VAL A 89 13.89 5.78 -11.43
N GLY A 90 14.80 6.55 -10.84
CA GLY A 90 14.50 7.26 -9.61
C GLY A 90 13.44 8.36 -9.80
N TYR A 91 13.48 9.12 -10.90
CA TYR A 91 12.44 10.08 -11.26
C TYR A 91 11.10 9.39 -11.51
N LEU A 92 11.10 8.23 -12.18
CA LEU A 92 9.89 7.42 -12.38
C LEU A 92 9.26 7.03 -11.04
N GLY A 93 10.06 6.54 -10.08
CA GLY A 93 9.58 6.19 -8.74
C GLY A 93 8.97 7.39 -8.00
N VAL A 94 9.63 8.56 -8.04
CA VAL A 94 9.09 9.80 -7.43
C VAL A 94 7.77 10.21 -8.09
N LEU A 95 7.71 10.20 -9.43
CA LEU A 95 6.49 10.55 -10.16
C LEU A 95 5.36 9.58 -9.86
N THR A 96 5.66 8.28 -9.80
CA THR A 96 4.68 7.24 -9.42
C THR A 96 4.11 7.52 -8.04
N GLY A 97 4.95 7.72 -7.04
CA GLY A 97 4.50 8.03 -5.67
C GLY A 97 3.69 9.34 -5.59
N PHE A 98 4.08 10.35 -6.37
CA PHE A 98 3.36 11.63 -6.45
C PHE A 98 1.94 11.48 -7.01
N LEU A 99 1.80 10.77 -8.14
CA LEU A 99 0.49 10.55 -8.77
C LEU A 99 -0.40 9.66 -7.89
N ILE A 100 0.17 8.60 -7.30
CA ILE A 100 -0.57 7.74 -6.37
C ILE A 100 -1.07 8.55 -5.17
N THR A 101 -0.26 9.44 -4.60
CA THR A 101 -0.69 10.30 -3.48
C THR A 101 -1.99 11.03 -3.80
N GLY A 102 -2.11 11.58 -5.02
CA GLY A 102 -3.28 12.35 -5.45
C GLY A 102 -4.56 11.51 -5.49
N TYR A 103 -4.59 10.44 -6.29
CA TYR A 103 -5.84 9.68 -6.46
C TYR A 103 -6.14 8.75 -5.27
N TYR A 104 -5.12 8.18 -4.61
CA TYR A 104 -5.30 7.35 -3.41
C TYR A 104 -5.95 8.13 -2.25
N ALA A 105 -5.66 9.44 -2.16
CA ALA A 105 -6.28 10.30 -1.17
C ALA A 105 -7.80 10.44 -1.33
N VAL A 106 -8.36 10.20 -2.53
CA VAL A 106 -9.82 10.17 -2.76
C VAL A 106 -10.46 9.05 -1.94
N VAL A 107 -9.95 7.83 -2.10
CA VAL A 107 -10.48 6.66 -1.37
C VAL A 107 -10.19 6.77 0.13
N ALA A 108 -9.03 7.29 0.51
CA ALA A 108 -8.69 7.57 1.90
C ALA A 108 -9.64 8.61 2.53
N GLY A 109 -10.06 9.62 1.76
CA GLY A 109 -11.08 10.60 2.16
C GLY A 109 -12.46 9.96 2.35
N TRP A 110 -12.83 8.99 1.50
CA TRP A 110 -14.07 8.22 1.68
C TRP A 110 -14.08 7.46 3.00
N CYS A 111 -12.93 6.92 3.44
CA CYS A 111 -12.83 6.27 4.74
C CYS A 111 -13.16 7.23 5.89
N LEU A 112 -12.72 8.50 5.83
CA LEU A 112 -13.08 9.53 6.81
C LEU A 112 -14.59 9.82 6.82
N GLN A 113 -15.20 9.97 5.65
CA GLN A 113 -16.66 10.15 5.55
C GLN A 113 -17.42 8.99 6.17
N TYR A 114 -16.94 7.74 5.97
CA TYR A 114 -17.59 6.56 6.51
C TYR A 114 -17.40 6.38 8.01
N ILE A 115 -16.37 6.97 8.62
CA ILE A 115 -16.31 7.14 10.09
C ILE A 115 -17.49 8.01 10.55
N LEU A 116 -17.68 9.19 9.93
CA LEU A 116 -18.77 10.09 10.26
C LEU A 116 -20.13 9.42 10.04
N ALA A 117 -20.31 8.74 8.90
CA ALA A 117 -21.52 8.01 8.57
C ALA A 117 -21.82 6.88 9.57
N SER A 118 -20.79 6.21 10.10
CA SER A 118 -20.94 5.22 11.18
C SER A 118 -21.39 5.89 12.48
N VAL A 119 -20.77 7.01 12.86
CA VAL A 119 -21.13 7.75 14.08
C VAL A 119 -22.57 8.27 14.01
N THR A 120 -22.98 8.84 12.88
CA THR A 120 -24.32 9.40 12.69
C THR A 120 -25.40 8.34 12.45
N GLY A 121 -25.02 7.08 12.23
CA GLY A 121 -25.96 6.01 11.90
C GLY A 121 -26.47 6.05 10.45
N SER A 122 -25.87 6.85 9.57
CA SER A 122 -26.27 6.99 8.17
C SER A 122 -26.01 5.73 7.33
N LEU A 123 -25.29 4.74 7.87
CA LEU A 123 -25.07 3.44 7.22
C LEU A 123 -26.13 2.39 7.63
N LYS A 124 -27.29 2.81 8.16
CA LYS A 124 -28.41 1.94 8.50
C LYS A 124 -29.49 2.04 7.44
N GLY A 125 -29.79 0.93 6.78
CA GLY A 125 -30.81 0.87 5.74
C GLY A 125 -30.77 -0.45 4.99
N ASP A 126 -31.58 -0.58 3.96
CA ASP A 126 -31.54 -1.72 3.06
C ASP A 126 -30.32 -1.66 2.12
N PRO A 127 -29.97 -2.76 1.44
CA PRO A 127 -28.83 -2.79 0.52
C PRO A 127 -28.89 -1.73 -0.60
N GLN A 128 -30.10 -1.39 -1.08
CA GLN A 128 -30.30 -0.39 -2.13
C GLN A 128 -30.04 1.02 -1.57
N TYR A 129 -30.41 1.29 -0.32
CA TYR A 129 -30.09 2.55 0.36
C TYR A 129 -28.57 2.73 0.51
N ILE A 130 -27.86 1.71 0.97
CA ILE A 130 -26.39 1.77 1.14
C ILE A 130 -25.70 2.01 -0.19
N GLN A 131 -26.14 1.33 -1.25
CA GLN A 131 -25.60 1.54 -2.60
C GLN A 131 -25.86 2.97 -3.08
N ARG A 132 -27.06 3.48 -2.91
CA ARG A 132 -27.44 4.83 -3.28
C ARG A 132 -26.64 5.88 -2.48
N TYR A 133 -26.51 5.68 -1.16
CA TYR A 133 -25.69 6.52 -0.30
C TYR A 133 -24.25 6.65 -0.81
N PHE A 134 -23.63 5.53 -1.20
CA PHE A 134 -22.27 5.56 -1.75
C PHE A 134 -22.21 6.31 -3.08
N VAL A 135 -23.14 6.04 -4.00
CA VAL A 135 -23.16 6.67 -5.32
C VAL A 135 -23.39 8.19 -5.18
N GLU A 136 -24.39 8.61 -4.40
CA GLU A 136 -24.69 10.03 -4.16
C GLU A 136 -23.52 10.76 -3.51
N PHE A 137 -22.85 10.10 -2.55
CA PHE A 137 -21.66 10.65 -1.91
C PHE A 137 -20.48 10.75 -2.90
N SER A 138 -20.09 9.64 -3.54
CA SER A 138 -18.90 9.58 -4.40
C SER A 138 -18.99 10.46 -5.64
N GLN A 139 -20.21 10.70 -6.16
CA GLN A 139 -20.49 11.55 -7.30
C GLN A 139 -20.84 13.01 -6.93
N SER A 140 -20.85 13.33 -5.63
CA SER A 140 -21.06 14.72 -5.19
C SER A 140 -19.86 15.59 -5.57
N PRO A 141 -20.08 16.84 -6.05
CA PRO A 141 -18.98 17.70 -6.45
C PRO A 141 -18.20 18.31 -5.27
N VAL A 142 -18.74 18.28 -4.06
CA VAL A 142 -18.16 19.00 -2.92
C VAL A 142 -17.66 18.04 -1.84
N SER A 143 -18.52 17.16 -1.36
CA SER A 143 -18.24 16.35 -0.17
C SER A 143 -16.99 15.48 -0.31
N PRO A 144 -16.84 14.62 -1.35
CA PRO A 144 -15.65 13.76 -1.47
C PRO A 144 -14.37 14.57 -1.72
N VAL A 145 -14.45 15.74 -2.39
CA VAL A 145 -13.30 16.63 -2.56
C VAL A 145 -12.84 17.21 -1.22
N LEU A 146 -13.77 17.66 -0.36
CA LEU A 146 -13.42 18.15 0.98
C LEU A 146 -12.73 17.08 1.83
N TRP A 147 -13.22 15.84 1.81
CA TRP A 147 -12.61 14.73 2.54
C TRP A 147 -11.24 14.35 1.97
N THR A 148 -11.07 14.42 0.65
CA THR A 148 -9.77 14.23 -0.01
C THR A 148 -8.75 15.26 0.46
N VAL A 149 -9.13 16.55 0.47
CA VAL A 149 -8.25 17.63 0.96
C VAL A 149 -7.98 17.46 2.46
N ALA A 150 -8.99 17.09 3.25
CA ALA A 150 -8.84 16.89 4.68
C ALA A 150 -7.81 15.78 5.01
N ILE A 151 -7.85 14.63 4.33
CA ILE A 151 -6.90 13.54 4.57
C ILE A 151 -5.48 13.92 4.14
N ILE A 152 -5.32 14.66 3.04
CA ILE A 152 -4.01 15.18 2.61
C ILE A 152 -3.48 16.19 3.63
N ALA A 153 -4.34 17.08 4.16
CA ALA A 153 -3.96 18.03 5.20
C ALA A 153 -3.53 17.34 6.51
N LEU A 154 -4.23 16.28 6.92
CA LEU A 154 -3.80 15.46 8.06
C LEU A 154 -2.43 14.82 7.82
N THR A 155 -2.19 14.31 6.62
CA THR A 155 -0.90 13.77 6.20
C THR A 155 0.19 14.84 6.23
N HIS A 156 -0.11 16.03 5.68
CA HIS A 156 0.80 17.19 5.71
C HIS A 156 1.25 17.54 7.12
N MET A 157 0.34 17.57 8.09
CA MET A 157 0.68 17.88 9.48
C MET A 157 1.72 16.90 10.05
N VAL A 158 1.69 15.63 9.65
CA VAL A 158 2.72 14.66 10.06
C VAL A 158 4.04 14.96 9.36
N ILE A 159 4.03 15.22 8.05
CA ILE A 159 5.23 15.38 7.21
C ILE A 159 6.06 16.60 7.60
N ILE A 160 5.43 17.72 7.94
CA ILE A 160 6.15 18.96 8.32
C ILE A 160 6.98 18.83 9.60
N HIS A 161 6.64 17.86 10.46
CA HIS A 161 7.40 17.58 11.68
C HIS A 161 8.64 16.70 11.45
N GLY A 162 8.91 16.32 10.18
CA GLY A 162 10.09 15.57 9.77
C GLY A 162 10.01 14.07 10.05
N VAL A 163 11.14 13.38 9.83
CA VAL A 163 11.20 11.92 9.90
C VAL A 163 10.99 11.43 11.33
N ARG A 164 11.78 11.93 12.28
CA ARG A 164 11.76 11.46 13.68
C ARG A 164 10.55 11.98 14.47
N GLY A 165 10.25 13.27 14.37
CA GLY A 165 9.17 13.93 15.11
C GLY A 165 7.78 13.71 14.52
N GLY A 166 7.71 13.50 13.21
CA GLY A 166 6.46 13.27 12.46
C GLY A 166 6.26 11.80 12.11
N ILE A 167 6.94 11.32 11.09
CA ILE A 167 6.71 9.99 10.49
C ILE A 167 6.90 8.86 11.51
N GLU A 168 8.05 8.81 12.20
CA GLU A 168 8.33 7.76 13.18
C GLU A 168 7.35 7.78 14.36
N LYS A 169 7.07 8.99 14.90
CA LYS A 169 6.13 9.14 16.01
C LYS A 169 4.71 8.74 15.61
N ALA A 170 4.25 9.17 14.44
CA ALA A 170 2.94 8.79 13.92
C ALA A 170 2.86 7.27 13.70
N SER A 171 3.85 6.65 13.05
CA SER A 171 3.86 5.20 12.79
C SER A 171 3.86 4.37 14.07
N LYS A 172 4.60 4.80 15.11
CA LYS A 172 4.61 4.14 16.42
C LYS A 172 3.26 4.17 17.15
N MET A 173 2.39 5.14 16.83
CA MET A 173 1.05 5.24 17.39
C MET A 173 0.02 4.54 16.48
N LEU A 174 0.05 4.85 15.18
CA LEU A 174 -0.97 4.41 14.24
C LEU A 174 -0.92 2.90 13.98
N MET A 175 0.27 2.30 13.82
CA MET A 175 0.41 0.88 13.50
C MET A 175 -0.06 -0.06 14.62
N PRO A 176 0.33 0.12 15.90
CA PRO A 176 -0.22 -0.70 16.97
C PRO A 176 -1.74 -0.51 17.15
N THR A 177 -2.22 0.72 17.01
CA THR A 177 -3.68 1.01 17.10
C THR A 177 -4.43 0.29 15.97
N LEU A 178 -3.95 0.35 14.74
CA LEU A 178 -4.49 -0.39 13.60
C LEU A 178 -4.55 -1.89 13.90
N PHE A 179 -3.46 -2.46 14.43
CA PHE A 179 -3.39 -3.89 14.73
C PHE A 179 -4.38 -4.31 15.81
N VAL A 180 -4.54 -3.51 16.88
CA VAL A 180 -5.53 -3.77 17.93
C VAL A 180 -6.95 -3.69 17.37
N LEU A 181 -7.29 -2.66 16.60
CA LEU A 181 -8.60 -2.54 15.96
C LEU A 181 -8.88 -3.74 15.04
N LEU A 182 -7.89 -4.14 14.25
CA LEU A 182 -7.99 -5.31 13.37
C LEU A 182 -8.33 -6.58 14.17
N LEU A 183 -7.61 -6.85 15.26
CA LEU A 183 -7.85 -8.02 16.09
C LEU A 183 -9.26 -8.01 16.71
N VAL A 184 -9.76 -6.86 17.16
CA VAL A 184 -11.09 -6.74 17.73
C VAL A 184 -12.17 -7.02 16.68
N VAL A 185 -12.05 -6.45 15.47
CA VAL A 185 -13.02 -6.69 14.40
C VAL A 185 -12.94 -8.14 13.88
N VAL A 186 -11.74 -8.73 13.81
CA VAL A 186 -11.55 -10.16 13.50
C VAL A 186 -12.27 -11.03 14.53
N ALA A 187 -12.09 -10.76 15.81
CA ALA A 187 -12.76 -11.52 16.88
C ALA A 187 -14.28 -11.41 16.75
N ALA A 188 -14.81 -10.20 16.55
CA ALA A 188 -16.23 -9.99 16.35
C ALA A 188 -16.76 -10.78 15.14
N SER A 189 -16.02 -10.81 14.03
CA SER A 189 -16.38 -11.51 12.81
C SER A 189 -16.36 -13.03 12.98
N CYS A 190 -15.34 -13.57 13.66
CA CYS A 190 -15.18 -15.00 13.87
C CYS A 190 -16.17 -15.59 14.89
N LEU A 191 -16.74 -14.76 15.77
CA LEU A 191 -17.74 -15.19 16.76
C LEU A 191 -19.16 -15.28 16.18
N LEU A 192 -19.39 -14.87 14.94
CA LEU A 192 -20.71 -14.93 14.32
C LEU A 192 -21.15 -16.37 14.05
N PRO A 193 -22.45 -16.69 14.20
CA PRO A 193 -23.02 -17.96 13.78
C PRO A 193 -22.77 -18.18 12.28
N GLY A 194 -22.15 -19.32 11.92
CA GLY A 194 -21.83 -19.63 10.51
C GLY A 194 -20.45 -19.14 10.03
N ALA A 195 -19.72 -18.38 10.84
CA ALA A 195 -18.39 -17.88 10.53
C ALA A 195 -17.35 -18.97 10.17
N GLY A 196 -17.53 -20.19 10.69
CA GLY A 196 -16.63 -21.33 10.46
C GLY A 196 -16.41 -21.66 8.99
N LYS A 197 -17.39 -21.40 8.11
CA LYS A 197 -17.24 -21.59 6.66
C LYS A 197 -16.19 -20.63 6.09
N GLY A 198 -16.22 -19.36 6.47
CA GLY A 198 -15.26 -18.35 6.05
C GLY A 198 -13.86 -18.63 6.58
N VAL A 199 -13.73 -19.09 7.83
CA VAL A 199 -12.44 -19.53 8.40
C VAL A 199 -11.90 -20.72 7.62
N LYS A 200 -12.73 -21.73 7.33
CA LYS A 200 -12.34 -22.89 6.53
C LYS A 200 -11.86 -22.48 5.13
N TYR A 201 -12.53 -21.55 4.48
CA TYR A 201 -12.16 -21.02 3.17
C TYR A 201 -10.75 -20.41 3.15
N LEU A 202 -10.35 -19.74 4.22
CA LEU A 202 -9.03 -19.11 4.34
C LEU A 202 -7.89 -20.06 4.72
N PHE A 203 -8.18 -21.21 5.34
CA PHE A 203 -7.14 -22.10 5.88
C PHE A 203 -7.18 -23.54 5.32
N HIS A 204 -8.17 -23.86 4.51
CA HIS A 204 -8.26 -25.17 3.87
C HIS A 204 -8.02 -25.02 2.37
N PRO A 205 -6.79 -25.27 1.89
CA PRO A 205 -6.44 -25.05 0.50
C PRO A 205 -7.10 -26.08 -0.42
N ASP A 206 -7.71 -25.57 -1.49
CA ASP A 206 -8.15 -26.38 -2.63
C ASP A 206 -7.23 -26.06 -3.82
N PHE A 207 -6.34 -26.99 -4.12
CA PHE A 207 -5.39 -26.85 -5.22
C PHE A 207 -6.00 -27.14 -6.60
N SER A 208 -7.24 -27.58 -6.67
CA SER A 208 -7.94 -27.83 -7.96
C SER A 208 -8.24 -26.54 -8.72
N VAL A 209 -8.30 -25.41 -8.00
CA VAL A 209 -8.55 -24.06 -8.58
C VAL A 209 -7.29 -23.42 -9.16
N LEU A 210 -6.12 -24.05 -8.98
CA LEU A 210 -4.86 -23.47 -9.45
C LEU A 210 -4.76 -23.47 -10.97
N ASN A 211 -4.57 -22.26 -11.50
CA ASN A 211 -4.32 -22.02 -12.92
C ASN A 211 -3.27 -20.91 -13.07
N LYS A 212 -2.93 -20.57 -14.33
CA LYS A 212 -1.96 -19.51 -14.62
C LYS A 212 -2.38 -18.16 -14.05
N ASP A 213 -3.67 -17.84 -14.08
CA ASP A 213 -4.19 -16.54 -13.66
C ASP A 213 -4.08 -16.38 -12.15
N VAL A 214 -4.36 -17.42 -11.36
CA VAL A 214 -4.17 -17.45 -9.91
C VAL A 214 -2.70 -17.16 -9.55
N LEU A 215 -1.76 -17.78 -10.26
CA LEU A 215 -0.32 -17.53 -10.03
C LEU A 215 0.07 -16.09 -10.38
N LEU A 216 -0.38 -15.58 -11.54
CA LEU A 216 -0.06 -14.23 -11.99
C LEU A 216 -0.72 -13.17 -11.11
N ASN A 217 -1.95 -13.42 -10.66
CA ASN A 217 -2.63 -12.57 -9.68
C ASN A 217 -1.90 -12.54 -8.33
N ALA A 218 -1.41 -13.69 -7.84
CA ALA A 218 -0.65 -13.75 -6.60
C ALA A 218 0.72 -13.04 -6.72
N LEU A 219 1.41 -13.19 -7.84
CA LEU A 219 2.63 -12.43 -8.16
C LEU A 219 2.35 -10.91 -8.16
N GLY A 220 1.32 -10.48 -8.88
CA GLY A 220 0.91 -9.07 -8.94
C GLY A 220 0.54 -8.52 -7.55
N GLN A 221 -0.23 -9.28 -6.77
CA GLN A 221 -0.61 -8.89 -5.41
C GLN A 221 0.60 -8.76 -4.48
N SER A 222 1.57 -9.69 -4.55
CA SER A 222 2.77 -9.64 -3.72
C SER A 222 3.65 -8.42 -4.03
N PHE A 223 3.72 -8.04 -5.30
CA PHE A 223 4.45 -6.86 -5.76
C PHE A 223 3.78 -5.56 -5.31
N TYR A 224 2.47 -5.47 -5.48
CA TYR A 224 1.68 -4.30 -5.13
C TYR A 224 1.62 -4.06 -3.61
N SER A 225 1.40 -5.13 -2.81
CA SER A 225 1.25 -5.06 -1.35
C SER A 225 2.48 -4.45 -0.66
N LEU A 226 3.67 -4.78 -1.15
CA LEU A 226 4.93 -4.35 -0.55
C LEU A 226 5.41 -2.95 -1.00
N SER A 227 4.58 -2.19 -1.72
CA SER A 227 4.89 -0.82 -2.19
C SER A 227 6.19 -0.70 -2.99
N ILE A 228 6.50 -1.71 -3.83
CA ILE A 228 7.72 -1.78 -4.64
C ILE A 228 7.54 -0.93 -5.92
N GLY A 229 8.59 -0.24 -6.35
CA GLY A 229 8.62 0.53 -7.61
C GLY A 229 8.11 1.98 -7.49
N MET A 230 7.57 2.40 -6.34
CA MET A 230 7.03 3.76 -6.14
C MET A 230 7.93 4.70 -5.34
N GLY A 231 9.17 4.30 -5.08
CA GLY A 231 10.15 5.11 -4.37
C GLY A 231 9.98 5.21 -2.85
N CYS A 232 8.89 4.68 -2.27
CA CYS A 232 8.64 4.74 -0.83
C CYS A 232 9.69 3.98 -0.04
N ILE A 233 9.92 2.74 -0.41
CA ILE A 233 10.90 1.85 0.23
C ILE A 233 12.31 2.42 0.12
N CYS A 234 12.68 2.91 -1.06
CA CYS A 234 13.97 3.57 -1.30
C CYS A 234 14.12 4.86 -0.47
N THR A 235 13.09 5.72 -0.42
CA THR A 235 13.10 6.96 0.37
C THR A 235 13.26 6.66 1.85
N TYR A 236 12.50 5.71 2.41
CA TYR A 236 12.61 5.34 3.81
C TYR A 236 13.96 4.71 4.15
N ALA A 237 14.48 3.86 3.26
CA ALA A 237 15.81 3.27 3.44
C ALA A 237 16.93 4.32 3.49
N SER A 238 16.74 5.46 2.84
CA SER A 238 17.70 6.56 2.89
C SER A 238 17.82 7.22 4.28
N TYR A 239 16.88 6.92 5.18
CA TYR A 239 16.91 7.32 6.60
C TYR A 239 17.38 6.20 7.54
N PHE A 240 17.79 5.04 6.98
CA PHE A 240 18.30 3.93 7.79
C PHE A 240 19.73 4.20 8.24
N SER A 241 20.02 3.82 9.47
CA SER A 241 21.39 3.81 9.98
C SER A 241 22.17 2.63 9.37
N ARG A 242 23.50 2.74 9.37
CA ARG A 242 24.40 1.64 8.96
C ARG A 242 24.21 0.36 9.79
N GLN A 243 23.70 0.48 11.00
CA GLN A 243 23.43 -0.67 11.90
C GLN A 243 22.15 -1.43 11.53
N THR A 244 21.30 -0.88 10.67
CA THR A 244 20.04 -1.51 10.25
C THR A 244 20.33 -2.70 9.34
N ASN A 245 19.94 -3.91 9.74
CA ASN A 245 20.07 -5.10 8.91
C ASN A 245 18.95 -5.10 7.85
N LEU A 246 19.31 -4.88 6.57
CA LEU A 246 18.34 -4.74 5.47
C LEU A 246 17.51 -6.01 5.26
N VAL A 247 18.17 -7.16 5.23
CA VAL A 247 17.50 -8.45 4.99
C VAL A 247 16.51 -8.77 6.09
N ARG A 248 16.94 -8.62 7.36
CA ARG A 248 16.05 -8.84 8.51
C ARG A 248 14.87 -7.86 8.51
N SER A 249 15.11 -6.60 8.16
CA SER A 249 14.05 -5.60 8.08
C SER A 249 13.05 -5.93 6.97
N ALA A 250 13.52 -6.34 5.77
CA ALA A 250 12.66 -6.75 4.67
C ALA A 250 11.77 -7.95 5.07
N VAL A 251 12.36 -8.97 5.69
CA VAL A 251 11.59 -10.15 6.17
C VAL A 251 10.55 -9.73 7.21
N GLN A 252 10.93 -8.90 8.19
CA GLN A 252 10.00 -8.46 9.24
C GLN A 252 8.84 -7.65 8.67
N ILE A 253 9.11 -6.74 7.74
CA ILE A 253 8.09 -5.92 7.07
C ILE A 253 7.16 -6.81 6.24
N SER A 254 7.70 -7.73 5.45
CA SER A 254 6.90 -8.65 4.64
C SER A 254 6.03 -9.58 5.49
N VAL A 255 6.54 -10.04 6.64
CA VAL A 255 5.75 -10.85 7.59
C VAL A 255 4.61 -10.02 8.20
N ILE A 256 4.87 -8.79 8.63
CA ILE A 256 3.83 -7.89 9.17
C ILE A 256 2.77 -7.61 8.11
N ASP A 257 3.17 -7.28 6.89
CA ASP A 257 2.30 -7.00 5.76
C ASP A 257 1.39 -8.20 5.44
N SER A 258 1.98 -9.38 5.26
CA SER A 258 1.23 -10.61 4.96
C SER A 258 0.32 -11.04 6.11
N LEU A 259 0.76 -10.89 7.37
CA LEU A 259 -0.06 -11.18 8.55
C LEU A 259 -1.30 -10.28 8.59
N ILE A 260 -1.13 -8.98 8.37
CA ILE A 260 -2.26 -8.03 8.35
C ILE A 260 -3.20 -8.34 7.18
N ALA A 261 -2.69 -8.71 6.01
CA ALA A 261 -3.50 -9.10 4.87
C ALA A 261 -4.36 -10.36 5.17
N VAL A 262 -3.77 -11.39 5.78
CA VAL A 262 -4.50 -12.61 6.18
C VAL A 262 -5.53 -12.31 7.28
N LEU A 263 -5.19 -11.48 8.27
CA LEU A 263 -6.12 -11.03 9.31
C LEU A 263 -7.27 -10.21 8.72
N ALA A 264 -7.02 -9.39 7.70
CA ALA A 264 -8.07 -8.70 6.97
C ALA A 264 -9.02 -9.67 6.25
N GLY A 265 -8.48 -10.76 5.69
CA GLY A 265 -9.30 -11.88 5.21
C GLY A 265 -10.16 -12.47 6.32
N LEU A 266 -9.58 -12.75 7.50
CA LEU A 266 -10.31 -13.25 8.68
C LEU A 266 -11.35 -12.25 9.22
N MET A 267 -11.18 -10.97 8.96
CA MET A 267 -12.17 -9.96 9.29
C MET A 267 -13.38 -10.01 8.35
N ILE A 268 -13.14 -10.25 7.05
CA ILE A 268 -14.16 -10.12 6.00
C ILE A 268 -14.88 -11.44 5.74
N PHE A 269 -14.15 -12.53 5.48
CA PHE A 269 -14.76 -13.80 5.03
C PHE A 269 -15.71 -14.43 6.05
N PRO A 270 -15.38 -14.52 7.37
CA PRO A 270 -16.31 -15.09 8.32
C PRO A 270 -17.63 -14.32 8.39
N ALA A 271 -17.61 -12.99 8.38
CA ALA A 271 -18.80 -12.17 8.38
C ALA A 271 -19.60 -12.30 7.08
N ALA A 272 -18.94 -12.27 5.92
CA ALA A 272 -19.59 -12.43 4.61
C ALA A 272 -20.29 -13.80 4.47
N PHE A 273 -19.60 -14.88 4.83
CA PHE A 273 -20.16 -16.23 4.79
C PHE A 273 -21.28 -16.46 5.81
N ALA A 274 -21.22 -15.79 6.98
CA ALA A 274 -22.29 -15.88 7.98
C ALA A 274 -23.63 -15.35 7.47
N VAL A 275 -23.61 -14.36 6.56
CA VAL A 275 -24.81 -13.75 5.97
C VAL A 275 -25.07 -14.19 4.52
N GLY A 276 -24.27 -15.13 4.00
CA GLY A 276 -24.45 -15.68 2.65
C GLY A 276 -24.09 -14.73 1.52
N VAL A 277 -23.25 -13.72 1.78
CA VAL A 277 -22.76 -12.78 0.75
C VAL A 277 -21.45 -13.30 0.16
N SER A 278 -21.32 -13.25 -1.17
CA SER A 278 -20.07 -13.57 -1.84
C SER A 278 -19.03 -12.48 -1.59
N PRO A 279 -17.80 -12.84 -1.18
CA PRO A 279 -16.74 -11.89 -0.90
C PRO A 279 -16.00 -11.36 -2.16
N ASP A 280 -16.48 -11.69 -3.34
CA ASP A 280 -15.89 -11.37 -4.65
C ASP A 280 -16.46 -10.11 -5.33
N SER A 281 -17.12 -9.23 -4.58
CA SER A 281 -17.87 -8.08 -5.10
C SER A 281 -17.02 -6.87 -5.52
N GLY A 282 -15.71 -7.00 -5.67
CA GLY A 282 -14.83 -5.96 -6.21
C GLY A 282 -14.56 -4.77 -5.28
N PRO A 283 -14.12 -3.62 -5.81
CA PRO A 283 -13.80 -2.42 -5.03
C PRO A 283 -14.95 -1.86 -4.19
N SER A 284 -16.19 -2.08 -4.62
CA SER A 284 -17.40 -1.74 -3.84
C SER A 284 -17.56 -2.55 -2.56
N LEU A 285 -16.77 -3.62 -2.38
CA LEU A 285 -16.78 -4.47 -1.18
C LEU A 285 -16.74 -3.66 0.13
N ILE A 286 -15.88 -2.67 0.21
CA ILE A 286 -15.68 -1.89 1.45
C ILE A 286 -16.85 -0.93 1.72
N PHE A 287 -17.34 -0.24 0.71
CA PHE A 287 -18.26 0.88 0.90
C PHE A 287 -19.72 0.52 0.68
N ILE A 288 -20.01 -0.60 0.04
CA ILE A 288 -21.38 -1.08 -0.21
C ILE A 288 -21.61 -2.42 0.48
N THR A 289 -20.78 -3.43 0.21
CA THR A 289 -21.05 -4.79 0.70
C THR A 289 -20.82 -4.94 2.19
N LEU A 290 -19.70 -4.46 2.74
CA LEU A 290 -19.40 -4.64 4.16
C LEU A 290 -20.34 -3.90 5.11
N PRO A 291 -20.82 -2.67 4.84
CA PRO A 291 -21.89 -2.09 5.65
C PRO A 291 -23.13 -2.99 5.73
N ASN A 292 -23.55 -3.57 4.61
CA ASN A 292 -24.68 -4.51 4.58
C ASN A 292 -24.39 -5.80 5.34
N VAL A 293 -23.18 -6.35 5.21
CA VAL A 293 -22.71 -7.53 5.96
C VAL A 293 -22.75 -7.25 7.45
N PHE A 294 -22.22 -6.11 7.91
CA PHE A 294 -22.22 -5.75 9.34
C PHE A 294 -23.64 -5.55 9.89
N GLN A 295 -24.53 -4.92 9.12
CA GLN A 295 -25.93 -4.79 9.53
C GLN A 295 -26.62 -6.14 9.63
N ALA A 296 -26.47 -7.01 8.65
CA ALA A 296 -27.07 -8.34 8.65
C ALA A 296 -26.50 -9.23 9.76
N ALA A 297 -25.17 -9.21 9.92
CA ALA A 297 -24.46 -10.05 10.89
C ALA A 297 -24.74 -9.64 12.36
N PHE A 298 -24.83 -8.34 12.62
CA PHE A 298 -25.01 -7.79 13.98
C PHE A 298 -26.40 -7.18 14.21
N GLY A 299 -27.38 -7.43 13.31
CA GLY A 299 -28.72 -6.84 13.40
C GLY A 299 -29.45 -7.12 14.71
N GLY A 300 -29.21 -8.28 15.35
CA GLY A 300 -29.69 -8.59 16.70
C GLY A 300 -28.97 -7.87 17.86
N MET A 301 -27.83 -7.19 17.55
CA MET A 301 -26.97 -6.49 18.53
C MET A 301 -26.57 -5.11 17.97
N PRO A 302 -27.48 -4.14 17.87
CA PRO A 302 -27.25 -2.90 17.12
C PRO A 302 -26.09 -2.05 17.64
N VAL A 303 -25.79 -2.09 18.94
CA VAL A 303 -24.61 -1.41 19.53
C VAL A 303 -23.31 -2.06 19.07
N VAL A 304 -23.26 -3.38 19.01
CA VAL A 304 -22.08 -4.14 18.54
C VAL A 304 -21.87 -3.86 17.06
N GLY A 305 -22.91 -3.91 16.22
CA GLY A 305 -22.83 -3.59 14.81
C GLY A 305 -22.34 -2.17 14.53
N TRP A 306 -22.82 -1.21 15.32
CA TRP A 306 -22.36 0.18 15.26
C TRP A 306 -20.87 0.31 15.62
N LEU A 307 -20.42 -0.32 16.72
CA LEU A 307 -19.03 -0.32 17.14
C LEU A 307 -18.13 -0.99 16.11
N VAL A 308 -18.52 -2.15 15.57
CA VAL A 308 -17.74 -2.87 14.54
C VAL A 308 -17.59 -2.02 13.28
N SER A 309 -18.66 -1.40 12.81
CA SER A 309 -18.62 -0.49 11.65
C SER A 309 -17.67 0.69 11.90
N LEU A 310 -17.80 1.36 13.04
CA LEU A 310 -16.93 2.48 13.42
C LEU A 310 -15.45 2.07 13.49
N MET A 311 -15.16 0.95 14.16
CA MET A 311 -13.80 0.43 14.30
C MET A 311 -13.21 0.00 12.96
N PHE A 312 -14.03 -0.57 12.08
CA PHE A 312 -13.61 -0.95 10.74
C PHE A 312 -13.17 0.27 9.90
N TYR A 313 -14.00 1.33 9.83
CA TYR A 313 -13.63 2.52 9.06
C TYR A 313 -12.51 3.33 9.71
N ALA A 314 -12.39 3.32 11.04
CA ALA A 314 -11.23 3.86 11.73
C ALA A 314 -9.94 3.10 11.33
N LEU A 315 -9.97 1.77 11.32
CA LEU A 315 -8.88 0.90 10.88
C LEU A 315 -8.48 1.20 9.41
N LEU A 316 -9.45 1.29 8.51
CA LEU A 316 -9.20 1.65 7.10
C LEU A 316 -8.53 3.01 6.97
N THR A 317 -9.01 4.00 7.72
CA THR A 317 -8.43 5.34 7.73
C THR A 317 -7.00 5.33 8.23
N LEU A 318 -6.70 4.58 9.30
CA LEU A 318 -5.34 4.43 9.81
C LEU A 318 -4.42 3.77 8.78
N ALA A 319 -4.87 2.71 8.11
CA ALA A 319 -4.15 2.05 7.03
C ALA A 319 -3.89 3.01 5.85
N ALA A 320 -4.88 3.80 5.47
CA ALA A 320 -4.75 4.77 4.40
C ALA A 320 -3.77 5.90 4.74
N ILE A 321 -3.85 6.46 5.95
CA ILE A 321 -2.95 7.55 6.40
C ILE A 321 -1.49 7.08 6.46
N THR A 322 -1.22 5.88 6.96
CA THR A 322 0.17 5.38 7.05
C THR A 322 0.82 5.24 5.67
N SER A 323 0.06 4.79 4.67
CA SER A 323 0.52 4.73 3.28
C SER A 323 0.65 6.14 2.66
N LEU A 324 -0.31 7.05 2.88
CA LEU A 324 -0.22 8.43 2.40
C LEU A 324 0.99 9.17 2.97
N ILE A 325 1.35 8.95 4.23
CA ILE A 325 2.55 9.54 4.84
C ILE A 325 3.79 9.14 4.05
N SER A 326 3.93 7.87 3.66
CA SER A 326 5.09 7.40 2.92
C SER A 326 5.12 7.93 1.48
N LEU A 327 4.00 7.93 0.80
CA LEU A 327 3.84 8.44 -0.56
C LEU A 327 4.13 9.95 -0.63
N HIS A 328 3.58 10.71 0.31
CA HIS A 328 3.82 12.15 0.43
C HIS A 328 5.29 12.47 0.73
N GLU A 329 5.94 11.64 1.58
CA GLU A 329 7.35 11.81 1.93
C GLU A 329 8.28 11.63 0.73
N VAL A 330 8.02 10.69 -0.18
CA VAL A 330 8.81 10.50 -1.42
C VAL A 330 8.92 11.82 -2.18
N SER A 331 7.79 12.45 -2.42
CA SER A 331 7.70 13.71 -3.17
C SER A 331 8.25 14.88 -2.38
N THR A 332 8.00 14.95 -1.07
CA THR A 332 8.53 15.99 -0.19
C THR A 332 10.05 15.95 -0.12
N ALA A 333 10.63 14.77 0.05
CA ALA A 333 12.09 14.60 0.07
C ALA A 333 12.72 15.02 -1.27
N PHE A 334 12.05 14.71 -2.38
CA PHE A 334 12.49 15.12 -3.71
C PHE A 334 12.50 16.66 -3.85
N PHE A 335 11.39 17.35 -3.59
CA PHE A 335 11.31 18.81 -3.72
C PHE A 335 12.25 19.51 -2.76
N PHE A 336 12.33 19.06 -1.51
CA PHE A 336 13.25 19.59 -0.51
C PHE A 336 14.71 19.54 -0.98
N GLU A 337 15.16 18.38 -1.49
CA GLU A 337 16.58 18.18 -1.85
C GLU A 337 16.92 18.72 -3.24
N GLU A 338 16.05 18.56 -4.25
CA GLU A 338 16.36 18.98 -5.63
C GLU A 338 16.19 20.49 -5.84
N LEU A 339 15.13 21.08 -5.29
CA LEU A 339 14.91 22.52 -5.36
C LEU A 339 15.65 23.32 -4.28
N LYS A 340 16.28 22.63 -3.31
CA LYS A 340 17.01 23.26 -2.19
C LYS A 340 16.14 24.24 -1.36
N ILE A 341 14.85 23.95 -1.26
CA ILE A 341 13.86 24.71 -0.49
C ILE A 341 13.72 24.11 0.91
N SER A 342 13.02 24.78 1.83
CA SER A 342 12.73 24.20 3.15
C SER A 342 11.81 22.98 3.03
N ARG A 343 11.93 22.04 3.98
CA ARG A 343 11.06 20.87 4.04
C ARG A 343 9.57 21.24 4.09
N LYS A 344 9.24 22.31 4.84
CA LYS A 344 7.85 22.81 4.92
C LYS A 344 7.33 23.30 3.57
N ALA A 345 8.16 24.03 2.81
CA ALA A 345 7.81 24.49 1.48
C ALA A 345 7.64 23.31 0.49
N GLY A 346 8.57 22.34 0.53
CA GLY A 346 8.46 21.11 -0.28
C GLY A 346 7.17 20.34 0.03
N ALA A 347 6.87 20.14 1.33
CA ALA A 347 5.63 19.50 1.76
C ALA A 347 4.37 20.27 1.32
N LEU A 348 4.39 21.59 1.38
CA LEU A 348 3.26 22.42 0.93
C LEU A 348 3.01 22.27 -0.57
N ILE A 349 4.07 22.27 -1.40
CA ILE A 349 3.95 22.05 -2.84
C ILE A 349 3.27 20.71 -3.11
N VAL A 350 3.73 19.62 -2.46
CA VAL A 350 3.13 18.29 -2.62
C VAL A 350 1.67 18.29 -2.18
N THR A 351 1.37 18.86 -1.01
CA THR A 351 0.01 18.95 -0.47
C THR A 351 -0.93 19.64 -1.45
N VAL A 352 -0.56 20.82 -1.94
CA VAL A 352 -1.42 21.59 -2.87
C VAL A 352 -1.58 20.84 -4.19
N SER A 353 -0.48 20.38 -4.78
CA SER A 353 -0.52 19.67 -6.08
C SER A 353 -1.32 18.36 -6.00
N CYS A 354 -1.11 17.55 -4.94
CA CYS A 354 -1.86 16.31 -4.75
C CYS A 354 -3.33 16.57 -4.40
N SER A 355 -3.64 17.67 -3.70
CA SER A 355 -5.05 18.09 -3.47
C SER A 355 -5.74 18.46 -4.79
N VAL A 356 -5.05 19.12 -5.70
CA VAL A 356 -5.60 19.42 -7.04
C VAL A 356 -5.81 18.13 -7.83
N ILE A 357 -4.82 17.24 -7.88
CA ILE A 357 -4.96 15.93 -8.57
C ILE A 357 -6.12 15.14 -7.97
N GLY A 358 -6.18 15.03 -6.64
CA GLY A 358 -7.25 14.31 -5.95
C GLY A 358 -8.62 14.92 -6.19
N ALA A 359 -8.74 16.25 -6.20
CA ALA A 359 -9.99 16.93 -6.54
C ALA A 359 -10.43 16.62 -7.97
N LEU A 360 -9.52 16.68 -8.95
CA LEU A 360 -9.82 16.32 -10.35
C LEU A 360 -10.25 14.86 -10.49
N CYS A 361 -9.54 13.94 -9.84
CA CYS A 361 -9.91 12.52 -9.81
C CYS A 361 -11.28 12.30 -9.14
N SER A 362 -11.55 12.97 -8.02
CA SER A 362 -12.85 12.89 -7.34
C SER A 362 -13.99 13.43 -8.20
N LEU A 363 -13.79 14.56 -8.86
CA LEU A 363 -14.80 15.16 -9.74
C LEU A 363 -15.07 14.31 -11.00
N SER A 364 -14.09 13.57 -11.48
CA SER A 364 -14.24 12.70 -12.66
C SER A 364 -15.14 11.49 -12.42
N LEU A 365 -15.38 11.09 -11.16
CA LEU A 365 -16.19 9.92 -10.80
C LEU A 365 -17.72 10.13 -10.97
N GLY A 366 -18.12 11.17 -11.65
CA GLY A 366 -19.53 11.42 -12.03
C GLY A 366 -20.00 12.85 -11.84
N ALA A 367 -19.34 13.67 -10.99
CA ALA A 367 -19.72 15.07 -10.81
C ALA A 367 -19.46 15.92 -12.06
N VAL A 368 -18.41 15.62 -12.82
CA VAL A 368 -18.02 16.31 -14.05
C VAL A 368 -17.73 15.29 -15.17
N PRO A 369 -18.75 14.88 -15.95
CA PRO A 369 -18.60 13.82 -16.97
C PRO A 369 -17.57 14.12 -18.08
N GLY A 370 -17.19 15.39 -18.26
CA GLY A 370 -16.16 15.80 -19.23
C GLY A 370 -14.71 15.52 -18.80
N LEU A 371 -14.47 15.16 -17.53
CA LEU A 371 -13.15 14.81 -17.02
C LEU A 371 -12.87 13.31 -17.24
N SER A 372 -12.78 12.92 -18.52
CA SER A 372 -12.47 11.53 -18.92
C SER A 372 -11.43 11.51 -20.03
N ILE A 373 -10.60 10.46 -20.05
CA ILE A 373 -9.59 10.19 -21.09
C ILE A 373 -9.87 8.81 -21.66
N CYS A 374 -10.05 8.72 -22.96
CA CYS A 374 -10.38 7.48 -23.67
C CYS A 374 -11.59 6.72 -23.07
N GLY A 375 -12.61 7.44 -22.60
CA GLY A 375 -13.84 6.87 -22.03
C GLY A 375 -13.71 6.37 -20.58
N LYS A 376 -12.56 6.56 -19.94
CA LYS A 376 -12.34 6.25 -18.52
C LYS A 376 -12.23 7.55 -17.72
N ASP A 377 -12.72 7.57 -16.48
CA ASP A 377 -12.52 8.69 -15.59
C ASP A 377 -11.03 8.86 -15.20
N LEU A 378 -10.67 10.03 -14.70
CA LEU A 378 -9.27 10.33 -14.35
C LEU A 378 -8.76 9.44 -13.23
N PHE A 379 -9.61 9.04 -12.29
CA PHE A 379 -9.23 8.15 -11.21
C PHE A 379 -8.74 6.81 -11.77
N ASP A 380 -9.53 6.18 -12.64
CA ASP A 380 -9.19 4.92 -13.29
C ASP A 380 -7.95 5.04 -14.18
N VAL A 381 -7.80 6.18 -14.90
CA VAL A 381 -6.60 6.43 -15.71
C VAL A 381 -5.34 6.51 -14.85
N PHE A 382 -5.38 7.25 -13.74
CA PHE A 382 -4.23 7.36 -12.83
C PHE A 382 -3.91 6.01 -12.17
N ASP A 383 -4.92 5.27 -11.73
CA ASP A 383 -4.72 3.93 -11.13
C ASP A 383 -4.12 2.96 -12.17
N PHE A 384 -4.65 2.93 -13.40
CA PHE A 384 -4.12 2.10 -14.47
C PHE A 384 -2.66 2.45 -14.82
N VAL A 385 -2.36 3.73 -15.06
CA VAL A 385 -1.02 4.16 -15.49
C VAL A 385 0.01 3.91 -14.38
N THR A 386 -0.32 4.24 -13.15
CA THR A 386 0.62 4.05 -12.04
C THR A 386 0.72 2.58 -11.64
N GLY A 387 -0.41 1.90 -11.43
CA GLY A 387 -0.46 0.54 -10.91
C GLY A 387 -0.04 -0.52 -11.93
N GLN A 388 -0.50 -0.39 -13.19
CA GLN A 388 -0.27 -1.43 -14.19
C GLN A 388 0.92 -1.16 -15.11
N ILE A 389 1.39 0.09 -15.20
CA ILE A 389 2.53 0.43 -16.06
C ILE A 389 3.73 0.88 -15.23
N MET A 390 3.60 1.99 -14.48
CA MET A 390 4.76 2.63 -13.86
C MET A 390 5.38 1.78 -12.74
N LEU A 391 4.59 1.13 -11.90
CA LEU A 391 5.09 0.25 -10.83
C LEU A 391 5.87 -0.95 -11.38
N PRO A 392 5.32 -1.77 -12.31
CA PRO A 392 6.08 -2.88 -12.88
C PRO A 392 7.35 -2.43 -13.61
N VAL A 393 7.28 -1.35 -14.41
CA VAL A 393 8.45 -0.80 -15.10
C VAL A 393 9.51 -0.34 -14.09
N GLY A 394 9.13 0.38 -13.06
CA GLY A 394 10.04 0.84 -11.99
C GLY A 394 10.73 -0.33 -11.28
N GLY A 395 9.97 -1.33 -10.86
CA GLY A 395 10.50 -2.52 -10.20
C GLY A 395 11.41 -3.37 -11.11
N PHE A 396 11.02 -3.56 -12.38
CA PHE A 396 11.84 -4.25 -13.38
C PHE A 396 13.20 -3.57 -13.55
N LEU A 397 13.19 -2.25 -13.78
CA LEU A 397 14.41 -1.47 -13.95
C LEU A 397 15.25 -1.42 -12.67
N THR A 398 14.63 -1.43 -11.48
CA THR A 398 15.32 -1.54 -10.19
C THR A 398 16.08 -2.87 -10.08
N CYS A 399 15.47 -3.97 -10.48
CA CYS A 399 16.11 -5.28 -10.49
C CYS A 399 17.27 -5.33 -11.48
N LEU A 400 17.13 -4.77 -12.69
CA LEU A 400 18.21 -4.67 -13.65
C LEU A 400 19.35 -3.79 -13.12
N PHE A 401 19.02 -2.67 -12.48
CA PHE A 401 20.01 -1.75 -11.93
C PHE A 401 20.86 -2.41 -10.84
N ILE A 402 20.25 -3.05 -9.85
CA ILE A 402 20.98 -3.76 -8.77
C ILE A 402 21.65 -5.03 -9.26
N GLY A 403 20.97 -5.81 -10.10
CA GLY A 403 21.47 -7.10 -10.57
C GLY A 403 22.64 -7.00 -11.52
N TRP A 404 22.65 -6.00 -12.41
CA TRP A 404 23.57 -5.96 -13.52
C TRP A 404 24.45 -4.70 -13.60
N TYR A 405 23.96 -3.56 -13.10
CA TYR A 405 24.66 -2.29 -13.27
C TYR A 405 25.49 -1.89 -12.04
N VAL A 406 24.90 -1.93 -10.83
CA VAL A 406 25.59 -1.52 -9.60
C VAL A 406 26.77 -2.48 -9.30
N PRO A 407 27.97 -1.97 -8.94
CA PRO A 407 29.10 -2.81 -8.60
C PRO A 407 28.74 -3.86 -7.53
N LYS A 408 29.06 -5.15 -7.82
CA LYS A 408 28.74 -6.29 -6.95
C LYS A 408 29.30 -6.11 -5.53
N SER A 409 30.41 -5.39 -5.36
CA SER A 409 30.97 -5.07 -4.04
C SER A 409 30.01 -4.23 -3.21
N ILE A 410 29.44 -3.16 -3.78
CA ILE A 410 28.48 -2.29 -3.11
C ILE A 410 27.24 -3.10 -2.71
N VAL A 411 26.68 -3.85 -3.65
CA VAL A 411 25.49 -4.67 -3.39
C VAL A 411 25.74 -5.70 -2.28
N ARG A 412 26.92 -6.36 -2.32
CA ARG A 412 27.32 -7.33 -1.30
C ARG A 412 27.50 -6.70 0.07
N ASP A 413 28.21 -5.58 0.14
CA ASP A 413 28.55 -4.93 1.42
C ASP A 413 27.28 -4.40 2.09
N GLU A 414 26.37 -3.81 1.32
CA GLU A 414 25.04 -3.40 1.82
C GLU A 414 24.18 -4.60 2.24
N PHE A 415 24.10 -5.66 1.42
CA PHE A 415 23.32 -6.86 1.71
C PHE A 415 23.82 -7.58 2.96
N THR A 416 25.13 -7.79 3.06
CA THR A 416 25.75 -8.49 4.19
C THR A 416 25.92 -7.61 5.41
N ASN A 417 25.49 -6.36 5.35
CA ASN A 417 25.68 -5.36 6.39
C ASN A 417 27.16 -5.32 6.84
N TRP A 418 28.05 -5.13 5.85
CA TRP A 418 29.52 -5.16 5.99
C TRP A 418 30.07 -6.42 6.65
N GLY A 419 29.50 -7.57 6.33
CA GLY A 419 29.96 -8.89 6.79
C GLY A 419 29.34 -9.38 8.08
N THR A 420 28.37 -8.68 8.67
CA THR A 420 27.64 -9.13 9.86
C THR A 420 26.53 -10.15 9.54
N VAL A 421 26.11 -10.25 8.27
CA VAL A 421 25.12 -11.21 7.78
C VAL A 421 25.80 -12.27 6.91
N SER A 422 25.33 -13.51 6.97
CA SER A 422 25.89 -14.63 6.19
C SER A 422 25.97 -14.33 4.69
N ARG A 423 27.11 -14.64 4.11
CA ARG A 423 27.36 -14.51 2.67
C ARG A 423 26.62 -15.55 1.82
N SER A 424 26.19 -16.65 2.41
CA SER A 424 25.51 -17.74 1.69
C SER A 424 24.21 -17.29 1.03
N LEU A 425 23.43 -16.44 1.68
CA LEU A 425 22.19 -15.90 1.14
C LEU A 425 22.41 -14.86 0.02
N PHE A 426 23.60 -14.24 -0.07
CA PHE A 426 23.89 -13.24 -1.08
C PHE A 426 23.85 -13.82 -2.51
N GLY A 427 24.34 -15.04 -2.69
CA GLY A 427 24.29 -15.72 -4.00
C GLY A 427 22.86 -15.94 -4.48
N ILE A 428 21.99 -16.42 -3.57
CA ILE A 428 20.55 -16.63 -3.84
C ILE A 428 19.89 -15.29 -4.16
N PHE A 429 20.08 -14.26 -3.32
CA PHE A 429 19.55 -12.93 -3.56
C PHE A 429 19.95 -12.39 -4.95
N LEU A 430 21.22 -12.47 -5.28
CA LEU A 430 21.71 -11.95 -6.55
C LEU A 430 21.15 -12.72 -7.76
N PHE A 431 20.98 -14.06 -7.63
CA PHE A 431 20.32 -14.87 -8.65
C PHE A 431 18.84 -14.46 -8.83
N LEU A 432 18.12 -14.31 -7.73
CA LEU A 432 16.72 -13.89 -7.78
C LEU A 432 16.57 -12.52 -8.45
N VAL A 433 17.34 -11.52 -8.03
CA VAL A 433 17.26 -10.15 -8.58
C VAL A 433 17.71 -10.06 -10.04
N ARG A 434 18.67 -10.92 -10.47
CA ARG A 434 19.15 -10.92 -11.85
C ARG A 434 18.21 -11.59 -12.83
N PHE A 435 17.57 -12.68 -12.42
CA PHE A 435 16.86 -13.56 -13.36
C PHE A 435 15.39 -13.73 -12.98
N VAL A 436 15.09 -14.13 -11.76
CA VAL A 436 13.73 -14.50 -11.36
C VAL A 436 12.83 -13.26 -11.25
N CYS A 437 13.26 -12.25 -10.49
CA CYS A 437 12.43 -11.05 -10.29
C CYS A 437 12.11 -10.32 -11.61
N PRO A 438 13.07 -10.04 -12.52
CA PRO A 438 12.74 -9.40 -13.80
C PRO A 438 11.76 -10.21 -14.65
N VAL A 439 11.90 -11.54 -14.70
CA VAL A 439 10.98 -12.40 -15.45
C VAL A 439 9.58 -12.37 -14.82
N CYS A 440 9.48 -12.50 -13.50
CA CYS A 440 8.20 -12.42 -12.80
C CYS A 440 7.51 -11.07 -13.01
N ILE A 441 8.24 -9.96 -12.90
CA ILE A 441 7.67 -8.61 -13.10
C ILE A 441 7.23 -8.41 -14.55
N LEU A 442 8.00 -8.91 -15.52
CA LEU A 442 7.60 -8.88 -16.93
C LEU A 442 6.32 -9.67 -17.18
N LEU A 443 6.17 -10.85 -16.57
CA LEU A 443 4.95 -11.66 -16.67
C LEU A 443 3.75 -10.94 -16.03
N ILE A 444 3.94 -10.30 -14.85
CA ILE A 444 2.89 -9.47 -14.24
C ILE A 444 2.47 -8.35 -15.20
N PHE A 445 3.44 -7.64 -15.78
CA PHE A 445 3.16 -6.55 -16.71
C PHE A 445 2.39 -7.03 -17.95
N LEU A 446 2.83 -8.12 -18.57
CA LEU A 446 2.17 -8.69 -19.76
C LEU A 446 0.75 -9.19 -19.45
N HIS A 447 0.55 -9.81 -18.29
CA HIS A 447 -0.77 -10.27 -17.84
C HIS A 447 -1.72 -9.08 -17.60
N GLN A 448 -1.25 -8.02 -16.95
CA GLN A 448 -2.05 -6.80 -16.73
C GLN A 448 -2.39 -6.08 -18.05
N MET A 449 -1.54 -6.22 -19.07
CA MET A 449 -1.82 -5.69 -20.41
C MET A 449 -2.70 -6.63 -21.26
N GLY A 450 -3.09 -7.80 -20.75
CA GLY A 450 -3.90 -8.77 -21.49
C GLY A 450 -3.14 -9.50 -22.60
N ALA A 451 -1.80 -9.54 -22.53
CA ALA A 451 -0.96 -10.18 -23.54
C ALA A 451 -0.66 -11.67 -23.25
N VAL A 452 -0.90 -12.12 -22.01
CA VAL A 452 -0.65 -13.51 -21.55
C VAL A 452 -1.80 -14.02 -20.69
#